data_d8ac43795c3f0ac75a0efb3677fcdaf5
#
_entry.id   d8ac43795c3f0ac75a0efb3677fcdaf5
#
_cell.length_a   1.000
_cell.length_b   1.000
_cell.length_c   1.000
_cell.angle_alpha   90.00
_cell.angle_beta   90.00
_cell.angle_gamma   90.00
#
_symmetry.space_group_name_H-M   'P 1'
#
loop_
_entity.id
_entity.type
_entity.pdbx_description
1 polymer ?
#
loop_
_entity_poly.entity_id
_entity_poly.type
_entity_poly.pdbx_seq_one_letter_code
_entity_poly.pdbx_strand_id
1 'polypeptide(L)'
;VSDSLRHRLRALPDFPDRLPAFDPALAPKDPVELFLAWFENALAVGVPQPHAFSLATATAEAVVSSRMLILKNIEPAASGAAAGVDFGAWQFASTRGSRKGRELGINPRAAMNFYWAGLGRQVRVVGEVSLLSAEASALDWEQRPGADGRVNPDWQLYELHPAEVEFWQASADRHHIRHRYVL
;
A
#
# COMPACT_ATOMS: atom_id res chain seq x y z
N VAL A 1 28.64 -25.43 18.95
CA VAL A 1 28.46 -24.27 18.04
C VAL A 1 27.22 -23.55 18.51
N SER A 2 27.41 -22.34 19.05
CA SER A 2 26.30 -21.54 19.56
C SER A 2 25.34 -21.24 18.39
N ASP A 3 24.08 -21.64 18.53
CA ASP A 3 23.02 -21.39 17.59
C ASP A 3 22.62 -19.87 17.67
N SER A 4 23.48 -19.02 17.12
CA SER A 4 23.30 -17.57 17.16
C SER A 4 22.07 -17.17 16.34
N LEU A 5 21.36 -16.10 16.75
CA LEU A 5 20.25 -15.53 16.00
C LEU A 5 20.62 -15.31 14.53
N ARG A 6 21.84 -14.83 14.26
CA ARG A 6 22.37 -14.65 12.90
C ARG A 6 22.38 -15.95 12.09
N HIS A 7 22.78 -17.07 12.69
CA HIS A 7 22.78 -18.38 12.02
C HIS A 7 21.36 -18.83 11.70
N ARG A 8 20.47 -18.74 12.68
CA ARG A 8 19.05 -19.08 12.52
C ARG A 8 18.38 -18.25 11.42
N LEU A 9 18.61 -16.93 11.38
CA LEU A 9 18.05 -16.05 10.35
C LEU A 9 18.55 -16.39 8.94
N ARG A 10 19.83 -16.80 8.80
CA ARG A 10 20.40 -17.20 7.51
C ARG A 10 19.92 -18.57 7.02
N ALA A 11 19.38 -19.38 7.90
CA ALA A 11 18.81 -20.69 7.56
C ALA A 11 17.34 -20.60 7.10
N LEU A 12 16.69 -19.42 7.23
CA LEU A 12 15.34 -19.23 6.76
C LEU A 12 15.30 -19.20 5.22
N PRO A 13 14.25 -19.77 4.61
CA PRO A 13 14.04 -19.66 3.18
C PRO A 13 13.81 -18.20 2.78
N ASP A 14 14.40 -17.75 1.68
CA ASP A 14 14.24 -16.37 1.21
C ASP A 14 12.88 -16.16 0.54
N PHE A 15 12.54 -17.01 -0.45
CA PHE A 15 11.33 -16.89 -1.26
C PHE A 15 10.75 -18.28 -1.59
N PRO A 16 9.49 -18.36 -2.04
CA PRO A 16 8.90 -19.57 -2.56
C PRO A 16 9.71 -20.14 -3.76
N ASP A 17 9.72 -21.47 -3.91
CA ASP A 17 10.41 -22.15 -5.02
C ASP A 17 9.89 -21.72 -6.39
N ARG A 18 8.62 -21.32 -6.47
CA ARG A 18 7.98 -20.85 -7.68
C ARG A 18 7.49 -19.42 -7.49
N LEU A 19 8.12 -18.51 -8.22
CA LEU A 19 7.75 -17.10 -8.27
C LEU A 19 6.99 -16.80 -9.57
N PRO A 20 5.98 -15.90 -9.54
CA PRO A 20 5.34 -15.42 -10.77
C PRO A 20 6.35 -14.72 -11.66
N ALA A 21 6.21 -14.90 -12.96
CA ALA A 21 6.99 -14.12 -13.94
C ALA A 21 6.51 -12.67 -13.94
N PHE A 22 7.45 -11.76 -14.16
CA PHE A 22 7.17 -10.35 -14.39
C PHE A 22 8.16 -9.78 -15.40
N ASP A 23 7.64 -9.24 -16.50
CA ASP A 23 8.41 -8.52 -17.52
C ASP A 23 8.02 -7.04 -17.50
N PRO A 24 8.90 -6.13 -17.04
CA PRO A 24 8.63 -4.70 -17.03
C PRO A 24 8.32 -4.10 -18.40
N ALA A 25 8.82 -4.71 -19.50
CA ALA A 25 8.55 -4.23 -20.85
C ALA A 25 7.08 -4.43 -21.27
N LEU A 26 6.36 -5.34 -20.61
CA LEU A 26 4.95 -5.61 -20.83
C LEU A 26 4.04 -4.94 -19.78
N ALA A 27 4.61 -4.19 -18.86
CA ALA A 27 3.84 -3.51 -17.83
C ALA A 27 2.92 -2.44 -18.46
N PRO A 28 1.66 -2.30 -17.98
CA PRO A 28 0.77 -1.25 -18.43
C PRO A 28 1.35 0.13 -18.09
N LYS A 29 0.88 1.16 -18.77
CA LYS A 29 1.31 2.55 -18.50
C LYS A 29 0.70 3.10 -17.20
N ASP A 30 -0.44 2.56 -16.78
CA ASP A 30 -1.13 2.92 -15.55
C ASP A 30 -0.69 1.99 -14.40
N PRO A 31 -0.11 2.53 -13.31
CA PRO A 31 0.27 1.73 -12.15
C PRO A 31 -0.94 1.11 -11.42
N VAL A 32 -2.12 1.71 -11.50
CA VAL A 32 -3.35 1.14 -10.91
C VAL A 32 -3.73 -0.15 -11.63
N GLU A 33 -3.64 -0.17 -12.95
CA GLU A 33 -3.91 -1.37 -13.75
C GLU A 33 -2.95 -2.51 -13.37
N LEU A 34 -1.66 -2.22 -13.22
CA LEU A 34 -0.68 -3.23 -12.78
C LEU A 34 -0.95 -3.70 -11.35
N PHE A 35 -1.30 -2.78 -10.45
CA PHE A 35 -1.64 -3.14 -9.07
C PHE A 35 -2.84 -4.08 -9.03
N LEU A 36 -3.92 -3.76 -9.73
CA LEU A 36 -5.13 -4.58 -9.77
C LEU A 36 -4.83 -5.98 -10.34
N ALA A 37 -4.04 -6.08 -11.40
CA ALA A 37 -3.63 -7.37 -11.96
C ALA A 37 -2.82 -8.21 -10.95
N TRP A 38 -1.92 -7.59 -10.20
CA TRP A 38 -1.16 -8.25 -9.15
C TRP A 38 -2.01 -8.62 -7.93
N PHE A 39 -2.97 -7.76 -7.58
CA PHE A 39 -3.91 -7.98 -6.49
C PHE A 39 -4.86 -9.16 -6.78
N GLU A 40 -5.43 -9.23 -7.99
CA GLU A 40 -6.25 -10.37 -8.43
C GLU A 40 -5.45 -11.69 -8.39
N ASN A 41 -4.19 -11.66 -8.81
CA ASN A 41 -3.32 -12.82 -8.67
C ASN A 41 -3.10 -13.21 -7.18
N ALA A 42 -2.94 -12.23 -6.29
CA ALA A 42 -2.80 -12.49 -4.86
C ALA A 42 -4.08 -13.11 -4.26
N LEU A 43 -5.26 -12.65 -4.67
CA LEU A 43 -6.55 -13.25 -4.31
C LEU A 43 -6.67 -14.68 -4.82
N ALA A 44 -6.35 -14.91 -6.09
CA ALA A 44 -6.47 -16.23 -6.74
C ALA A 44 -5.59 -17.30 -6.08
N VAL A 45 -4.41 -16.94 -5.57
CA VAL A 45 -3.52 -17.87 -4.86
C VAL A 45 -3.75 -17.90 -3.35
N GLY A 46 -4.72 -17.17 -2.84
CA GLY A 46 -5.11 -17.18 -1.43
C GLY A 46 -4.14 -16.47 -0.49
N VAL A 47 -3.49 -15.38 -0.93
CA VAL A 47 -2.68 -14.54 -0.02
C VAL A 47 -3.57 -14.02 1.10
N PRO A 48 -3.22 -14.23 2.38
CA PRO A 48 -4.00 -13.70 3.48
C PRO A 48 -3.98 -12.17 3.49
N GLN A 49 -5.16 -11.54 3.60
CA GLN A 49 -5.33 -10.09 3.68
C GLN A 49 -4.50 -9.31 2.63
N PRO A 50 -4.65 -9.58 1.32
CA PRO A 50 -3.80 -8.96 0.29
C PRO A 50 -3.97 -7.44 0.22
N HIS A 51 -5.05 -6.89 0.77
CA HIS A 51 -5.34 -5.47 0.90
C HIS A 51 -4.66 -4.80 2.12
N ALA A 52 -3.99 -5.58 2.98
CA ALA A 52 -3.24 -5.03 4.10
C ALA A 52 -1.91 -4.42 3.63
N PHE A 53 -1.56 -3.28 4.18
CA PHE A 53 -0.31 -2.58 3.91
C PHE A 53 0.27 -1.92 5.16
N SER A 54 1.57 -1.71 5.17
CA SER A 54 2.23 -0.86 6.16
C SER A 54 2.17 0.59 5.69
N LEU A 55 1.56 1.47 6.51
CA LEU A 55 1.58 2.92 6.30
C LEU A 55 2.70 3.52 7.13
N ALA A 56 3.66 4.18 6.49
CA ALA A 56 4.67 5.02 7.11
C ALA A 56 4.24 6.49 7.06
N THR A 57 4.35 7.17 8.20
CA THR A 57 4.12 8.62 8.37
C THR A 57 5.25 9.22 9.20
N ALA A 58 5.41 10.53 9.20
CA ALA A 58 6.47 11.20 9.95
C ALA A 58 5.97 12.49 10.60
N THR A 59 6.61 12.87 11.72
CA THR A 59 6.42 14.20 12.31
C THR A 59 7.05 15.30 11.44
N ALA A 60 6.88 16.58 11.82
CA ALA A 60 7.54 17.70 11.17
C ALA A 60 9.09 17.58 11.24
N GLU A 61 9.61 16.96 12.30
CA GLU A 61 11.04 16.71 12.53
C GLU A 61 11.53 15.43 11.84
N ALA A 62 10.73 14.85 10.94
CA ALA A 62 11.03 13.62 10.20
C ALA A 62 11.21 12.36 11.10
N VAL A 63 10.59 12.33 12.29
CA VAL A 63 10.54 11.11 13.12
C VAL A 63 9.50 10.17 12.54
N VAL A 64 9.97 9.07 11.95
CA VAL A 64 9.13 8.11 11.20
C VAL A 64 8.45 7.13 12.15
N SER A 65 7.22 6.77 11.83
CA SER A 65 6.49 5.66 12.45
C SER A 65 5.72 4.87 11.40
N SER A 66 5.47 3.57 11.63
CA SER A 66 4.69 2.76 10.72
C SER A 66 3.70 1.85 11.46
N ARG A 67 2.64 1.43 10.77
CA ARG A 67 1.61 0.50 11.26
C ARG A 67 0.89 -0.15 10.10
N MET A 68 0.21 -1.27 10.40
CA MET A 68 -0.63 -1.93 9.41
C MET A 68 -2.00 -1.25 9.31
N LEU A 69 -2.46 -1.06 8.08
CA LEU A 69 -3.82 -0.65 7.70
C LEU A 69 -4.32 -1.52 6.55
N ILE A 70 -5.55 -1.29 6.12
CA ILE A 70 -6.14 -1.91 4.94
C ILE A 70 -6.50 -0.85 3.90
N LEU A 71 -6.29 -1.20 2.64
CA LEU A 71 -6.75 -0.41 1.51
C LEU A 71 -8.28 -0.46 1.46
N LYS A 72 -8.91 0.70 1.29
CA LYS A 72 -10.37 0.83 1.19
C LYS A 72 -10.83 0.88 -0.26
N ASN A 73 -10.14 1.66 -1.08
CA ASN A 73 -10.46 1.85 -2.49
C ASN A 73 -9.23 2.43 -3.22
N ILE A 74 -9.27 2.37 -4.53
CA ILE A 74 -8.43 3.19 -5.41
C ILE A 74 -9.38 3.88 -6.39
N GLU A 75 -9.50 5.19 -6.28
CA GLU A 75 -10.17 5.99 -7.31
C GLU A 75 -9.23 6.09 -8.51
N PRO A 76 -9.66 5.67 -9.69
CA PRO A 76 -8.82 5.78 -10.88
C PRO A 76 -8.55 7.25 -11.22
N ALA A 77 -7.49 7.49 -11.97
CA ALA A 77 -7.22 8.81 -12.54
C ALA A 77 -8.44 9.36 -13.28
N ALA A 78 -8.64 10.69 -13.22
CA ALA A 78 -9.76 11.31 -13.87
C ALA A 78 -9.83 10.96 -15.36
N SER A 79 -11.02 10.64 -15.86
CA SER A 79 -11.24 10.31 -17.28
C SER A 79 -10.71 11.42 -18.17
N GLY A 80 -9.76 11.10 -19.06
CA GLY A 80 -9.11 12.07 -19.95
C GLY A 80 -7.78 12.63 -19.43
N ALA A 81 -7.32 12.26 -18.25
CA ALA A 81 -5.94 12.52 -17.84
C ALA A 81 -4.97 11.80 -18.81
N ALA A 82 -3.91 12.50 -19.23
CA ALA A 82 -2.87 11.88 -20.05
C ALA A 82 -2.21 10.76 -19.22
N ALA A 83 -1.91 9.63 -19.86
CA ALA A 83 -1.23 8.53 -19.18
C ALA A 83 0.09 9.01 -18.54
N GLY A 84 0.28 8.74 -17.25
CA GLY A 84 1.46 9.16 -16.48
C GLY A 84 1.35 10.52 -15.81
N VAL A 85 0.17 11.16 -15.82
CA VAL A 85 -0.07 12.47 -15.15
C VAL A 85 -0.80 12.28 -13.81
N ASP A 86 -1.47 11.16 -13.62
CA ASP A 86 -2.23 10.83 -12.41
C ASP A 86 -2.17 9.31 -12.18
N PHE A 87 -1.84 8.90 -10.96
CA PHE A 87 -1.73 7.49 -10.56
C PHE A 87 -2.88 7.04 -9.66
N GLY A 88 -4.03 7.73 -9.76
CA GLY A 88 -5.21 7.48 -8.95
C GLY A 88 -5.05 7.93 -7.50
N ALA A 89 -6.13 7.84 -6.74
CA ALA A 89 -6.17 8.19 -5.33
C ALA A 89 -6.38 6.93 -4.47
N TRP A 90 -5.44 6.62 -3.57
CA TRP A 90 -5.39 5.39 -2.79
C TRP A 90 -5.97 5.62 -1.40
N GLN A 91 -7.14 5.06 -1.14
CA GLN A 91 -7.94 5.38 0.04
C GLN A 91 -7.66 4.45 1.22
N PHE A 92 -7.56 5.03 2.39
CA PHE A 92 -7.46 4.33 3.67
C PHE A 92 -8.18 5.13 4.75
N ALA A 93 -8.52 4.49 5.86
CA ALA A 93 -9.23 5.16 6.93
C ALA A 93 -8.56 4.97 8.29
N SER A 94 -8.75 5.96 9.18
CA SER A 94 -8.27 5.92 10.55
C SER A 94 -8.98 6.96 11.41
N THR A 95 -8.78 6.93 12.74
CA THR A 95 -9.19 8.01 13.62
C THR A 95 -8.23 9.20 13.54
N ARG A 96 -8.76 10.42 13.51
CA ARG A 96 -7.96 11.68 13.49
C ARG A 96 -7.07 11.81 14.72
N GLY A 97 -7.57 11.42 15.89
CA GLY A 97 -6.84 11.47 17.15
C GLY A 97 -5.73 10.43 17.30
N SER A 98 -5.56 9.50 16.34
CA SER A 98 -4.46 8.55 16.35
C SER A 98 -3.10 9.21 16.07
N ARG A 99 -1.98 8.53 16.41
CA ARG A 99 -0.63 9.05 16.13
C ARG A 99 -0.46 9.44 14.66
N LYS A 100 -0.82 8.54 13.72
CA LYS A 100 -0.74 8.81 12.28
C LYS A 100 -1.66 9.94 11.82
N GLY A 101 -2.88 10.07 12.41
CA GLY A 101 -3.78 11.18 12.10
C GLY A 101 -3.19 12.53 12.47
N ARG A 102 -2.54 12.63 13.65
CA ARG A 102 -1.82 13.83 14.05
C ARG A 102 -0.58 14.10 13.19
N GLU A 103 0.19 13.06 12.86
CA GLU A 103 1.36 13.18 11.97
C GLU A 103 0.93 13.70 10.60
N LEU A 104 -0.10 13.12 9.98
CA LEU A 104 -0.63 13.53 8.67
C LEU A 104 -1.23 14.95 8.67
N GLY A 105 -1.79 15.41 9.80
CA GLY A 105 -2.29 16.77 9.93
C GLY A 105 -1.19 17.85 9.92
N ILE A 106 0.06 17.46 10.15
CA ILE A 106 1.23 18.35 10.18
C ILE A 106 2.11 18.13 8.96
N ASN A 107 2.35 16.87 8.61
CA ASN A 107 3.18 16.44 7.49
C ASN A 107 2.36 15.44 6.63
N PRO A 108 1.76 15.89 5.54
CA PRO A 108 0.86 15.06 4.72
C PRO A 108 1.60 14.03 3.85
N ARG A 109 2.88 13.79 4.06
CA ARG A 109 3.66 12.82 3.31
C ARG A 109 3.58 11.44 3.93
N ALA A 110 3.31 10.42 3.08
CA ALA A 110 3.20 9.04 3.51
C ALA A 110 3.73 8.06 2.46
N ALA A 111 3.99 6.84 2.94
CA ALA A 111 4.28 5.70 2.07
C ALA A 111 3.44 4.50 2.50
N MET A 112 2.78 3.87 1.53
CA MET A 112 2.17 2.54 1.68
C MET A 112 3.14 1.48 1.18
N ASN A 113 3.17 0.32 1.85
CA ASN A 113 3.95 -0.82 1.40
C ASN A 113 3.13 -2.10 1.55
N PHE A 114 2.76 -2.71 0.43
CA PHE A 114 2.16 -4.03 0.34
C PHE A 114 3.28 -5.07 0.19
N TYR A 115 3.18 -6.19 0.90
CA TYR A 115 4.12 -7.28 0.76
C TYR A 115 3.41 -8.64 0.74
N TRP A 116 3.48 -9.31 -0.37
CA TRP A 116 2.91 -10.63 -0.60
C TRP A 116 4.02 -11.68 -0.64
N ALA A 117 4.44 -12.13 0.54
CA ALA A 117 5.56 -13.03 0.72
C ALA A 117 5.43 -14.31 -0.12
N GLY A 118 4.22 -14.89 -0.19
CA GLY A 118 3.95 -16.10 -0.99
C GLY A 118 4.09 -15.92 -2.50
N LEU A 119 4.20 -14.69 -2.97
CA LEU A 119 4.44 -14.33 -4.38
C LEU A 119 5.81 -13.68 -4.59
N GLY A 120 6.54 -13.39 -3.53
CA GLY A 120 7.77 -12.61 -3.61
C GLY A 120 7.52 -11.22 -4.24
N ARG A 121 6.38 -10.59 -3.94
CA ARG A 121 5.97 -9.30 -4.51
C ARG A 121 5.85 -8.23 -3.46
N GLN A 122 6.29 -7.02 -3.83
CA GLN A 122 6.09 -5.82 -3.04
C GLN A 122 5.58 -4.69 -3.95
N VAL A 123 4.63 -3.89 -3.44
CA VAL A 123 4.21 -2.64 -4.08
C VAL A 123 4.36 -1.51 -3.08
N ARG A 124 5.10 -0.48 -3.46
CA ARG A 124 5.29 0.72 -2.65
C ARG A 124 4.67 1.92 -3.35
N VAL A 125 3.86 2.68 -2.62
CA VAL A 125 3.18 3.88 -3.09
C VAL A 125 3.61 5.04 -2.21
N VAL A 126 4.19 6.07 -2.78
CA VAL A 126 4.71 7.24 -2.05
C VAL A 126 4.05 8.50 -2.59
N GLY A 127 3.53 9.33 -1.69
CA GLY A 127 2.85 10.54 -2.13
C GLY A 127 2.38 11.44 -1.00
N GLU A 128 1.49 12.34 -1.35
CA GLU A 128 0.85 13.28 -0.44
C GLU A 128 -0.56 12.81 -0.09
N VAL A 129 -0.95 12.99 1.16
CA VAL A 129 -2.24 12.56 1.70
C VAL A 129 -3.15 13.75 1.87
N SER A 130 -4.38 13.63 1.37
CA SER A 130 -5.48 14.57 1.63
C SER A 130 -6.60 13.90 2.44
N LEU A 131 -7.45 14.72 3.03
CA LEU A 131 -8.64 14.28 3.77
C LEU A 131 -9.85 14.30 2.83
N LEU A 132 -10.62 13.24 2.85
CA LEU A 132 -11.95 13.25 2.24
C LEU A 132 -12.97 13.94 3.14
N SER A 133 -14.14 14.25 2.61
CA SER A 133 -15.20 14.94 3.33
C SER A 133 -15.69 14.17 4.56
N ALA A 134 -16.37 14.88 5.46
CA ALA A 134 -17.00 14.25 6.63
C ALA A 134 -18.08 13.25 6.22
N GLU A 135 -18.83 13.54 5.14
CA GLU A 135 -19.87 12.66 4.60
C GLU A 135 -19.26 11.36 4.05
N ALA A 136 -18.17 11.45 3.25
CA ALA A 136 -17.46 10.27 2.74
C ALA A 136 -16.88 9.42 3.89
N SER A 137 -16.34 10.07 4.92
CA SER A 137 -15.82 9.40 6.11
C SER A 137 -16.90 8.71 6.92
N ALA A 138 -18.08 9.33 7.07
CA ALA A 138 -19.24 8.74 7.75
C ALA A 138 -19.76 7.52 6.99
N LEU A 139 -19.85 7.61 5.66
CA LEU A 139 -20.27 6.50 4.80
C LEU A 139 -19.31 5.30 4.89
N ASP A 140 -17.98 5.52 4.83
CA ASP A 140 -16.99 4.46 5.02
C ASP A 140 -17.12 3.81 6.41
N TRP A 141 -17.40 4.61 7.45
CA TRP A 141 -17.63 4.09 8.80
C TRP A 141 -18.85 3.19 8.88
N GLU A 142 -19.95 3.57 8.25
CA GLU A 142 -21.21 2.81 8.22
C GLU A 142 -21.09 1.51 7.42
N GLN A 143 -20.31 1.52 6.33
CA GLN A 143 -20.14 0.36 5.44
C GLN A 143 -19.05 -0.63 5.90
N ARG A 144 -18.33 -0.34 6.99
CA ARG A 144 -17.29 -1.25 7.47
C ARG A 144 -17.89 -2.57 7.96
N PRO A 145 -17.16 -3.70 7.81
CA PRO A 145 -17.59 -4.98 8.42
C PRO A 145 -17.79 -4.82 9.93
N GLY A 146 -18.94 -5.30 10.44
CA GLY A 146 -19.27 -5.21 11.86
C GLY A 146 -19.74 -3.83 12.32
N ALA A 147 -20.18 -2.96 11.41
CA ALA A 147 -20.82 -1.71 11.77
C ALA A 147 -22.05 -1.96 12.65
N ASP A 148 -22.16 -1.20 13.75
CA ASP A 148 -23.23 -1.32 14.75
C ASP A 148 -24.20 -0.12 14.76
N GLY A 149 -24.15 0.71 13.71
CA GLY A 149 -24.98 1.91 13.56
C GLY A 149 -24.54 3.11 14.42
N ARG A 150 -23.47 2.98 15.20
CA ARG A 150 -22.93 4.10 15.96
C ARG A 150 -22.16 5.06 15.06
N VAL A 151 -22.32 6.36 15.32
CA VAL A 151 -21.53 7.40 14.65
C VAL A 151 -20.16 7.52 15.30
N ASN A 152 -19.12 7.67 14.50
CA ASN A 152 -17.78 7.97 15.00
C ASN A 152 -17.27 9.27 14.35
N PRO A 153 -17.41 10.42 15.00
CA PRO A 153 -17.01 11.71 14.43
C PRO A 153 -15.48 11.88 14.30
N ASP A 154 -14.70 11.00 14.94
CA ASP A 154 -13.22 10.99 14.84
C ASP A 154 -12.73 10.12 13.66
N TRP A 155 -13.63 9.39 13.00
CA TRP A 155 -13.27 8.60 11.83
C TRP A 155 -13.01 9.48 10.63
N GLN A 156 -11.92 9.21 9.92
CA GLN A 156 -11.50 9.97 8.75
C GLN A 156 -11.07 9.03 7.64
N LEU A 157 -11.63 9.24 6.48
CA LEU A 157 -11.18 8.65 5.22
C LEU A 157 -10.14 9.58 4.57
N TYR A 158 -9.02 9.01 4.16
CA TYR A 158 -7.87 9.68 3.59
C TYR A 158 -7.63 9.20 2.16
N GLU A 159 -7.05 10.03 1.32
CA GLU A 159 -6.53 9.70 0.00
C GLU A 159 -5.04 9.98 -0.06
N LEU A 160 -4.25 9.00 -0.50
CA LEU A 160 -2.87 9.21 -0.89
C LEU A 160 -2.82 9.39 -2.41
N HIS A 161 -2.30 10.53 -2.84
CA HIS A 161 -2.03 10.87 -4.24
C HIS A 161 -0.58 10.54 -4.55
N PRO A 162 -0.30 9.49 -5.35
CA PRO A 162 1.06 9.03 -5.55
C PRO A 162 1.88 9.99 -6.40
N ALA A 163 3.09 10.28 -5.96
CA ALA A 163 4.16 10.82 -6.79
C ALA A 163 5.04 9.71 -7.37
N GLU A 164 5.05 8.55 -6.72
CA GLU A 164 5.79 7.36 -7.14
C GLU A 164 5.04 6.09 -6.78
N VAL A 165 5.01 5.11 -7.71
CA VAL A 165 4.57 3.74 -7.45
C VAL A 165 5.67 2.79 -7.92
N GLU A 166 6.22 1.96 -7.03
CA GLU A 166 7.25 0.96 -7.35
C GLU A 166 6.71 -0.45 -7.14
N PHE A 167 6.89 -1.29 -8.15
CA PHE A 167 6.64 -2.72 -8.13
C PHE A 167 7.97 -3.47 -8.03
N TRP A 168 8.06 -4.39 -7.10
CA TRP A 168 9.22 -5.23 -6.90
C TRP A 168 8.82 -6.71 -6.94
N GLN A 169 9.52 -7.49 -7.76
CA GLN A 169 9.38 -8.93 -7.88
C GLN A 169 10.67 -9.62 -7.50
N ALA A 170 10.58 -10.57 -6.58
CA ALA A 170 11.70 -11.45 -6.25
C ALA A 170 12.11 -12.30 -7.45
N SER A 171 13.38 -12.64 -7.53
CA SER A 171 13.96 -13.55 -8.51
C SER A 171 14.86 -14.56 -7.79
N ALA A 172 14.84 -15.80 -8.25
CA ALA A 172 15.62 -16.91 -7.68
C ALA A 172 17.15 -16.67 -7.78
N ASP A 173 17.59 -15.97 -8.82
CA ASP A 173 18.98 -15.58 -9.04
C ASP A 173 19.41 -14.32 -8.28
N ARG A 174 18.51 -13.75 -7.45
CA ARG A 174 18.66 -12.51 -6.69
C ARG A 174 18.82 -11.23 -7.54
N HIS A 175 18.63 -11.30 -8.85
CA HIS A 175 18.50 -10.13 -9.73
C HIS A 175 17.05 -9.64 -9.75
N HIS A 176 16.57 -9.21 -8.57
CA HIS A 176 15.19 -8.79 -8.38
C HIS A 176 14.77 -7.70 -9.36
N ILE A 177 13.56 -7.82 -9.89
CA ILE A 177 13.02 -6.90 -10.87
C ILE A 177 12.35 -5.73 -10.14
N ARG A 178 12.63 -4.50 -10.59
CA ARG A 178 11.94 -3.28 -10.17
C ARG A 178 11.37 -2.56 -11.36
N HIS A 179 10.13 -2.14 -11.23
CA HIS A 179 9.46 -1.28 -12.18
C HIS A 179 8.85 -0.09 -11.43
N ARG A 180 9.15 1.13 -11.88
CA ARG A 180 8.80 2.33 -11.16
C ARG A 180 8.13 3.33 -12.07
N TYR A 181 6.97 3.82 -11.63
CA TYR A 181 6.25 4.94 -12.20
C TYR A 181 6.55 6.18 -11.37
N VAL A 182 6.83 7.30 -12.01
CA VAL A 182 7.14 8.60 -11.38
C VAL A 182 6.39 9.67 -12.14
N LEU A 183 5.67 10.57 -11.41
CA LEU A 183 5.05 11.78 -11.94
C LEU A 183 6.07 12.89 -12.16
#